data_aa34468ad75ce3ea6d6f00aa8614d02c
#
_entry.id   aa34468ad75ce3ea6d6f00aa8614d02c
#
_cell.length_a   1.000
_cell.length_b   1.000
_cell.length_c   1.000
_cell.angle_alpha   90.00
_cell.angle_beta   90.00
_cell.angle_gamma   90.00
#
_symmetry.space_group_name_H-M   'P 1'
#
loop_
_entity.id
_entity.type
_entity.pdbx_description
1 polymer ?
#
loop_
_entity_poly.entity_id
_entity_poly.type
_entity_poly.pdbx_seq_one_letter_code
_entity_poly.pdbx_strand_id
1 'polypeptide(L)'
;IQNIDYIDKNRIVNGIVANANNDLILKTIMDAESQKLINPVLIGNIEFMTAFIDKHEWSLSKDKLIESYSEEESSKIACEVASRDTGLEKNIIIKGHLHTDVLMGEYIKKEYNLRIRGKRLSHIWFMTFPNDSRNPIIITDGALNISPSLETKKHILSNVLDYIKKISSFNPYVAVLSATEEKLKQMPSSIEAHDLVEWA
;
A
#
# COMPACT_ATOMS: atom_id res chain seq x y z
N ILE A 1 8.22 17.73 -2.34
CA ILE A 1 7.07 16.94 -2.80
C ILE A 1 6.23 17.85 -3.70
N GLN A 2 6.69 18.05 -4.96
CA GLN A 2 6.02 18.96 -5.93
C GLN A 2 4.81 18.33 -6.66
N ASN A 3 4.40 17.10 -6.36
CA ASN A 3 3.38 16.38 -7.13
C ASN A 3 2.10 16.04 -6.33
N ILE A 4 1.87 16.71 -5.20
CA ILE A 4 0.59 16.56 -4.47
C ILE A 4 -0.57 17.28 -5.17
N ASP A 5 -0.28 18.15 -6.14
CA ASP A 5 -1.28 18.91 -6.89
C ASP A 5 -2.18 18.05 -7.81
N TYR A 6 -1.84 16.78 -8.03
CA TYR A 6 -2.65 15.83 -8.81
C TYR A 6 -3.67 15.04 -7.98
N ILE A 7 -3.77 15.29 -6.68
CA ILE A 7 -4.80 14.67 -5.87
C ILE A 7 -6.12 15.34 -6.22
N ASP A 8 -7.01 14.57 -6.84
CA ASP A 8 -8.40 14.99 -7.02
C ASP A 8 -9.06 15.09 -5.64
N LYS A 9 -9.03 16.31 -5.07
CA LYS A 9 -9.60 16.62 -3.75
C LYS A 9 -11.11 16.38 -3.65
N ASN A 10 -11.75 16.06 -4.77
CA ASN A 10 -13.15 15.69 -4.81
C ASN A 10 -13.39 14.18 -4.63
N ARG A 11 -12.33 13.38 -4.62
CA ARG A 11 -12.43 11.93 -4.34
C ARG A 11 -12.13 11.67 -2.88
N ILE A 12 -13.17 11.31 -2.14
CA ILE A 12 -13.04 10.82 -0.76
C ILE A 12 -12.41 9.43 -0.81
N VAL A 13 -11.30 9.25 -0.08
CA VAL A 13 -10.65 7.95 0.12
C VAL A 13 -10.71 7.63 1.60
N ASN A 14 -11.34 6.52 1.96
CA ASN A 14 -11.34 6.07 3.35
C ASN A 14 -9.99 5.40 3.67
N GLY A 15 -9.28 5.95 4.64
CA GLY A 15 -8.06 5.37 5.19
C GLY A 15 -8.37 4.48 6.38
N ILE A 16 -8.48 3.17 6.16
CA ILE A 16 -8.78 2.18 7.21
C ILE A 16 -7.49 1.78 7.88
N VAL A 17 -7.26 2.25 9.11
CA VAL A 17 -6.02 2.05 9.86
C VAL A 17 -6.14 0.80 10.73
N ALA A 18 -5.49 -0.27 10.34
CA ALA A 18 -5.46 -1.51 11.09
C ALA A 18 -4.47 -1.41 12.26
N ASN A 19 -4.94 -1.53 13.49
CA ASN A 19 -4.20 -1.38 14.75
C ASN A 19 -3.54 0.00 14.91
N ALA A 20 -4.35 1.02 15.16
CA ALA A 20 -3.94 2.42 15.32
C ALA A 20 -3.31 2.74 16.68
N ASN A 21 -2.86 1.73 17.45
CA ASN A 21 -2.35 1.82 18.82
C ASN A 21 -0.91 2.37 18.89
N ASN A 22 -0.65 3.53 18.28
CA ASN A 22 0.66 4.16 18.29
C ASN A 22 0.55 5.67 18.01
N ASP A 23 1.20 6.50 18.82
CA ASP A 23 1.16 7.97 18.72
C ASP A 23 1.64 8.48 17.36
N LEU A 24 2.72 7.91 16.81
CA LEU A 24 3.26 8.34 15.53
C LEU A 24 2.30 8.08 14.39
N ILE A 25 1.63 6.91 14.43
CA ILE A 25 0.61 6.55 13.45
C ILE A 25 -0.56 7.50 13.53
N LEU A 26 -1.14 7.71 14.72
CA LEU A 26 -2.27 8.62 14.91
C LEU A 26 -1.93 10.04 14.47
N LYS A 27 -0.73 10.53 14.78
CA LYS A 27 -0.27 11.84 14.31
C LYS A 27 -0.18 11.93 12.80
N THR A 28 0.39 10.90 12.15
CA THR A 28 0.48 10.84 10.68
C THR A 28 -0.90 10.83 10.02
N ILE A 29 -1.85 10.10 10.60
CA ILE A 29 -3.22 10.02 10.09
C ILE A 29 -3.96 11.35 10.29
N MET A 30 -3.80 11.99 11.44
CA MET A 30 -4.34 13.33 11.72
C MET A 30 -3.81 14.36 10.71
N ASP A 31 -2.51 14.33 10.43
CA ASP A 31 -1.90 15.22 9.43
C ASP A 31 -2.44 14.93 8.01
N ALA A 32 -2.63 13.66 7.65
CA ALA A 32 -3.19 13.27 6.36
C ALA A 32 -4.65 13.72 6.20
N GLU A 33 -5.47 13.60 7.25
CA GLU A 33 -6.85 14.09 7.24
C GLU A 33 -6.89 15.62 7.11
N SER A 34 -6.06 16.35 7.87
CA SER A 34 -6.00 17.81 7.82
C SER A 34 -5.67 18.33 6.43
N GLN A 35 -4.88 17.57 5.66
CA GLN A 35 -4.54 17.83 4.27
C GLN A 35 -5.62 17.32 3.28
N LYS A 36 -6.72 16.73 3.77
CA LYS A 36 -7.82 16.15 2.96
C LYS A 36 -7.35 15.03 2.03
N LEU A 37 -6.34 14.26 2.44
CA LEU A 37 -5.84 13.12 1.69
C LEU A 37 -6.70 11.87 1.92
N ILE A 38 -7.21 11.70 3.15
CA ILE A 38 -8.02 10.55 3.56
C ILE A 38 -9.14 10.97 4.50
N ASN A 39 -10.16 10.14 4.57
CA ASN A 39 -11.18 10.12 5.61
C ASN A 39 -10.86 8.90 6.52
N PRO A 40 -10.32 9.10 7.72
CA PRO A 40 -9.81 8.00 8.52
C PRO A 40 -10.89 7.17 9.19
N VAL A 41 -10.66 5.86 9.26
CA VAL A 41 -11.36 4.91 10.14
C VAL A 41 -10.28 4.23 10.97
N LEU A 42 -10.32 4.40 12.27
CA LEU A 42 -9.29 3.91 13.19
C LEU A 42 -9.76 2.62 13.87
N ILE A 43 -8.96 1.56 13.77
CA ILE A 43 -9.22 0.27 14.41
C ILE A 43 -8.12 0.02 15.44
N GLY A 44 -8.49 -0.22 16.69
CA GLY A 44 -7.54 -0.40 17.77
C GLY A 44 -8.18 -0.23 19.14
N ASN A 45 -7.40 0.06 20.16
CA ASN A 45 -7.90 0.32 21.50
C ASN A 45 -8.57 1.71 21.57
N ILE A 46 -9.90 1.73 21.77
CA ILE A 46 -10.68 2.98 21.79
C ILE A 46 -10.20 3.94 22.88
N GLU A 47 -9.85 3.44 24.05
CA GLU A 47 -9.38 4.28 25.16
C GLU A 47 -8.08 5.00 24.78
N PHE A 48 -7.12 4.27 24.20
CA PHE A 48 -5.87 4.85 23.71
C PHE A 48 -6.10 5.89 22.61
N MET A 49 -6.93 5.57 21.61
CA MET A 49 -7.23 6.47 20.51
C MET A 49 -7.97 7.72 20.98
N THR A 50 -8.94 7.58 21.91
CA THR A 50 -9.69 8.72 22.48
C THR A 50 -8.77 9.63 23.28
N ALA A 51 -7.88 9.06 24.11
CA ALA A 51 -6.92 9.86 24.86
C ALA A 51 -5.98 10.67 23.95
N PHE A 52 -5.57 10.11 22.82
CA PHE A 52 -4.78 10.84 21.83
C PHE A 52 -5.60 11.96 21.15
N ILE A 53 -6.84 11.67 20.74
CA ILE A 53 -7.75 12.63 20.11
C ILE A 53 -7.99 13.83 21.03
N ASP A 54 -8.30 13.58 22.30
CA ASP A 54 -8.55 14.62 23.29
C ASP A 54 -7.30 15.46 23.56
N LYS A 55 -6.14 14.80 23.70
CA LYS A 55 -4.84 15.47 23.91
C LYS A 55 -4.46 16.41 22.77
N HIS A 56 -4.80 16.07 21.54
CA HIS A 56 -4.41 16.83 20.34
C HIS A 56 -5.57 17.67 19.78
N GLU A 57 -6.70 17.76 20.49
CA GLU A 57 -7.89 18.49 20.05
C GLU A 57 -8.34 18.11 18.64
N TRP A 58 -8.16 16.82 18.28
CA TRP A 58 -8.48 16.32 16.96
C TRP A 58 -9.98 16.11 16.79
N SER A 59 -10.60 16.81 15.82
CA SER A 59 -12.04 16.76 15.56
C SER A 59 -12.46 15.52 14.79
N LEU A 60 -12.11 14.32 15.28
CA LEU A 60 -12.52 13.06 14.68
C LEU A 60 -13.81 12.54 15.33
N SER A 61 -14.79 12.17 14.52
CA SER A 61 -16.06 11.62 15.01
C SER A 61 -15.91 10.23 15.60
N LYS A 62 -16.61 9.94 16.70
CA LYS A 62 -16.49 8.66 17.44
C LYS A 62 -16.93 7.44 16.63
N ASP A 63 -17.83 7.61 15.66
CA ASP A 63 -18.23 6.54 14.74
C ASP A 63 -17.12 6.06 13.80
N LYS A 64 -16.00 6.79 13.75
CA LYS A 64 -14.78 6.41 13.04
C LYS A 64 -13.83 5.55 13.86
N LEU A 65 -14.15 5.28 15.12
CA LEU A 65 -13.36 4.45 16.02
C LEU A 65 -13.99 3.07 16.16
N ILE A 66 -13.21 2.02 15.92
CA ILE A 66 -13.65 0.63 16.04
C ILE A 66 -12.74 -0.08 17.02
N GLU A 67 -13.31 -0.70 18.05
CA GLU A 67 -12.57 -1.44 19.07
C GLU A 67 -11.95 -2.71 18.48
N SER A 68 -10.71 -2.99 18.87
CA SER A 68 -10.05 -4.27 18.62
C SER A 68 -8.98 -4.53 19.68
N TYR A 69 -8.79 -5.82 20.03
CA TYR A 69 -7.96 -6.25 21.13
C TYR A 69 -6.70 -7.00 20.69
N SER A 70 -6.54 -7.28 19.42
CA SER A 70 -5.35 -7.95 18.87
C SER A 70 -5.03 -7.48 17.44
N GLU A 71 -3.82 -7.83 16.96
CA GLU A 71 -3.42 -7.57 15.57
C GLU A 71 -4.29 -8.33 14.56
N GLU A 72 -4.64 -9.57 14.90
CA GLU A 72 -5.50 -10.44 14.07
C GLU A 72 -6.91 -9.86 13.96
N GLU A 73 -7.47 -9.42 15.07
CA GLU A 73 -8.80 -8.81 15.08
C GLU A 73 -8.81 -7.48 14.33
N SER A 74 -7.79 -6.63 14.55
CA SER A 74 -7.63 -5.38 13.80
C SER A 74 -7.52 -5.62 12.30
N SER A 75 -6.76 -6.63 11.89
CA SER A 75 -6.58 -6.99 10.48
C SER A 75 -7.88 -7.51 9.87
N LYS A 76 -8.61 -8.35 10.60
CA LYS A 76 -9.91 -8.88 10.19
C LYS A 76 -10.92 -7.75 9.97
N ILE A 77 -11.10 -6.89 10.97
CA ILE A 77 -12.03 -5.76 10.90
C ILE A 77 -11.65 -4.83 9.74
N ALA A 78 -10.36 -4.54 9.54
CA ALA A 78 -9.89 -3.70 8.45
C ALA A 78 -10.27 -4.29 7.07
N CYS A 79 -10.11 -5.60 6.89
CA CYS A 79 -10.50 -6.29 5.66
C CYS A 79 -12.01 -6.31 5.46
N GLU A 80 -12.79 -6.53 6.53
CA GLU A 80 -14.26 -6.48 6.50
C GLU A 80 -14.77 -5.09 6.10
N VAL A 81 -14.22 -4.03 6.70
CA VAL A 81 -14.59 -2.65 6.36
C VAL A 81 -14.21 -2.31 4.93
N ALA A 82 -12.99 -2.69 4.51
CA ALA A 82 -12.52 -2.45 3.14
C ALA A 82 -13.36 -3.17 2.09
N SER A 83 -13.88 -4.37 2.41
CA SER A 83 -14.69 -5.17 1.49
C SER A 83 -16.09 -4.59 1.24
N ARG A 84 -16.55 -3.66 2.07
CA ARG A 84 -17.86 -2.99 1.95
C ARG A 84 -17.84 -1.80 0.97
N ASP A 85 -16.96 -1.86 -0.05
CA ASP A 85 -16.87 -0.80 -1.06
C ASP A 85 -18.25 -0.56 -1.71
N THR A 86 -18.79 0.64 -1.50
CA THR A 86 -20.09 1.05 -2.05
C THR A 86 -19.98 1.57 -3.49
N GLY A 87 -18.78 1.55 -4.08
CA GLY A 87 -18.49 2.07 -5.42
C GLY A 87 -18.40 3.61 -5.49
N LEU A 88 -18.83 4.33 -4.47
CA LEU A 88 -18.75 5.80 -4.37
C LEU A 88 -17.48 6.25 -3.65
N GLU A 89 -17.06 5.49 -2.65
CA GLU A 89 -15.87 5.76 -1.84
C GLU A 89 -14.83 4.65 -2.05
N LYS A 90 -13.58 5.03 -2.24
CA LYS A 90 -12.50 4.05 -2.33
C LYS A 90 -11.92 3.82 -0.96
N ASN A 91 -11.72 2.55 -0.63
CA ASN A 91 -11.11 2.13 0.61
C ASN A 91 -9.63 1.77 0.39
N ILE A 92 -8.75 2.27 1.26
CA ILE A 92 -7.37 1.83 1.38
C ILE A 92 -7.14 1.31 2.79
N ILE A 93 -6.47 0.18 2.93
CA ILE A 93 -6.02 -0.31 4.23
C ILE A 93 -4.65 0.26 4.51
N ILE A 94 -4.52 0.92 5.65
CA ILE A 94 -3.27 1.48 6.15
C ILE A 94 -2.78 0.58 7.28
N LYS A 95 -1.59 0.03 7.10
CA LYS A 95 -0.94 -0.75 8.15
C LYS A 95 -0.54 0.15 9.31
N GLY A 96 -1.14 -0.08 10.47
CA GLY A 96 -0.76 0.55 11.72
C GLY A 96 0.34 -0.23 12.47
N HIS A 97 0.21 -0.35 13.78
CA HIS A 97 1.18 -1.02 14.64
C HIS A 97 0.91 -2.52 14.74
N LEU A 98 1.16 -3.25 13.66
CA LEU A 98 0.97 -4.69 13.57
C LEU A 98 1.98 -5.33 12.61
N HIS A 99 2.13 -6.64 12.68
CA HIS A 99 3.01 -7.40 11.78
C HIS A 99 2.42 -7.50 10.37
N THR A 100 3.29 -7.38 9.36
CA THR A 100 2.85 -7.36 7.95
C THR A 100 2.23 -8.68 7.51
N ASP A 101 2.77 -9.79 7.99
CA ASP A 101 2.28 -11.15 7.70
C ASP A 101 0.88 -11.39 8.27
N VAL A 102 0.56 -10.84 9.45
CA VAL A 102 -0.79 -10.91 10.04
C VAL A 102 -1.80 -10.19 9.14
N LEU A 103 -1.51 -8.94 8.76
CA LEU A 103 -2.39 -8.19 7.86
C LEU A 103 -2.53 -8.87 6.50
N MET A 104 -1.42 -9.30 5.90
CA MET A 104 -1.43 -9.92 4.58
C MET A 104 -2.11 -11.29 4.59
N GLY A 105 -1.94 -12.07 5.67
CA GLY A 105 -2.65 -13.33 5.88
C GLY A 105 -4.17 -13.16 5.87
N GLU A 106 -4.66 -12.08 6.48
CA GLU A 106 -6.07 -11.74 6.47
C GLU A 106 -6.51 -11.22 5.10
N TYR A 107 -5.78 -10.26 4.54
CA TYR A 107 -6.09 -9.61 3.26
C TYR A 107 -6.28 -10.59 2.09
N ILE A 108 -5.52 -11.69 2.05
CA ILE A 108 -5.58 -12.65 0.95
C ILE A 108 -6.76 -13.62 1.01
N LYS A 109 -7.54 -13.62 2.11
CA LYS A 109 -8.71 -14.49 2.24
C LYS A 109 -9.76 -14.19 1.17
N LYS A 110 -10.34 -15.25 0.63
CA LYS A 110 -11.30 -15.14 -0.50
C LYS A 110 -12.60 -14.44 -0.10
N GLU A 111 -12.99 -14.55 1.15
CA GLU A 111 -14.24 -14.01 1.68
C GLU A 111 -14.38 -12.50 1.54
N TYR A 112 -13.26 -11.77 1.61
CA TYR A 112 -13.27 -10.31 1.46
C TYR A 112 -13.29 -9.83 0.02
N ASN A 113 -12.96 -10.69 -0.94
CA ASN A 113 -12.88 -10.34 -2.36
C ASN A 113 -12.02 -9.09 -2.68
N LEU A 114 -10.99 -8.83 -1.85
CA LEU A 114 -10.09 -7.68 -1.99
C LEU A 114 -9.03 -7.87 -3.09
N ARG A 115 -8.83 -9.11 -3.52
CA ARG A 115 -7.85 -9.44 -4.57
C ARG A 115 -8.48 -9.44 -5.94
N ILE A 116 -7.78 -8.86 -6.92
CA ILE A 116 -8.13 -9.04 -8.33
C ILE A 116 -7.85 -10.48 -8.73
N ARG A 117 -8.90 -11.18 -9.17
CA ARG A 117 -8.81 -12.58 -9.57
C ARG A 117 -7.79 -12.75 -10.71
N GLY A 118 -6.88 -13.71 -10.56
CA GLY A 118 -5.83 -13.97 -11.55
C GLY A 118 -4.60 -13.06 -11.46
N LYS A 119 -4.63 -11.98 -10.67
CA LYS A 119 -3.44 -11.15 -10.43
C LYS A 119 -2.68 -11.58 -9.16
N ARG A 120 -1.36 -11.46 -9.20
CA ARG A 120 -0.49 -11.60 -8.02
C ARG A 120 -0.37 -10.27 -7.29
N LEU A 121 -0.24 -10.32 -5.97
CA LEU A 121 0.16 -9.15 -5.18
C LEU A 121 1.65 -8.89 -5.36
N SER A 122 2.04 -7.64 -5.30
CA SER A 122 3.45 -7.23 -5.30
C SER A 122 3.65 -6.00 -4.43
N HIS A 123 4.86 -5.84 -3.92
CA HIS A 123 5.22 -4.72 -3.08
C HIS A 123 5.94 -3.64 -3.91
N ILE A 124 5.50 -2.40 -3.77
CA ILE A 124 6.08 -1.24 -4.47
C ILE A 124 6.66 -0.28 -3.45
N TRP A 125 7.96 -0.01 -3.55
CA TRP A 125 8.62 1.08 -2.87
C TRP A 125 8.64 2.31 -3.78
N PHE A 126 8.04 3.39 -3.32
CA PHE A 126 8.10 4.69 -4.00
C PHE A 126 9.07 5.60 -3.22
N MET A 127 10.25 5.84 -3.79
CA MET A 127 11.33 6.54 -3.13
C MET A 127 11.58 7.90 -3.77
N THR A 128 11.56 8.94 -2.97
CA THR A 128 11.87 10.30 -3.37
C THR A 128 13.19 10.75 -2.78
N PHE A 129 13.83 11.73 -3.41
CA PHE A 129 15.07 12.33 -2.91
C PHE A 129 14.74 13.64 -2.20
N PRO A 130 14.96 13.76 -0.87
CA PRO A 130 14.77 15.02 -0.17
C PRO A 130 15.63 16.14 -0.80
N ASN A 131 15.02 17.29 -1.03
CA ASN A 131 15.70 18.47 -1.62
C ASN A 131 16.30 18.27 -3.03
N ASP A 132 15.82 17.29 -3.78
CA ASP A 132 16.30 16.99 -5.11
C ASP A 132 15.12 16.94 -6.09
N SER A 133 15.28 17.51 -7.28
CA SER A 133 14.28 17.51 -8.35
C SER A 133 14.30 16.24 -9.21
N ARG A 134 15.16 15.27 -8.88
CA ARG A 134 15.21 14.00 -9.61
C ARG A 134 13.88 13.26 -9.56
N ASN A 135 13.57 12.55 -10.63
CA ASN A 135 12.41 11.68 -10.67
C ASN A 135 12.49 10.61 -9.56
N PRO A 136 11.34 10.20 -8.99
CA PRO A 136 11.32 9.16 -7.99
C PRO A 136 11.88 7.84 -8.56
N ILE A 137 12.48 7.04 -7.69
CA ILE A 137 12.84 5.65 -7.98
C ILE A 137 11.73 4.75 -7.44
N ILE A 138 11.25 3.85 -8.27
CA ILE A 138 10.26 2.85 -7.89
C ILE A 138 10.94 1.48 -7.90
N ILE A 139 10.89 0.79 -6.78
CA ILE A 139 11.48 -0.54 -6.62
C ILE A 139 10.36 -1.55 -6.38
N THR A 140 10.39 -2.67 -7.11
CA THR A 140 9.44 -3.79 -6.95
C THR A 140 10.12 -5.11 -7.36
N ASP A 141 9.82 -6.27 -6.83
CA ASP A 141 9.07 -6.54 -5.62
C ASP A 141 10.04 -6.55 -4.43
N GLY A 142 9.72 -5.81 -3.40
CA GLY A 142 10.64 -5.65 -2.28
C GLY A 142 10.45 -6.66 -1.15
N ALA A 143 9.27 -7.33 -1.03
CA ALA A 143 8.99 -8.08 0.19
C ALA A 143 7.92 -9.17 0.10
N LEU A 144 7.15 -9.30 -0.97
CA LEU A 144 6.01 -10.23 -1.00
C LEU A 144 6.30 -11.54 -1.73
N ASN A 145 7.07 -11.52 -2.81
CA ASN A 145 7.33 -12.70 -3.62
C ASN A 145 8.77 -13.17 -3.43
N ILE A 146 8.95 -14.23 -2.64
CA ILE A 146 10.24 -14.87 -2.43
C ILE A 146 10.53 -15.73 -3.66
N SER A 147 11.67 -15.48 -4.34
CA SER A 147 12.08 -16.24 -5.54
C SER A 147 10.97 -16.36 -6.60
N PRO A 148 10.45 -15.23 -7.13
CA PRO A 148 9.35 -15.26 -8.08
C PRO A 148 9.76 -15.89 -9.42
N SER A 149 8.90 -16.75 -9.98
CA SER A 149 9.05 -17.28 -11.35
C SER A 149 8.89 -16.18 -12.40
N LEU A 150 9.29 -16.43 -13.64
CA LEU A 150 9.11 -15.48 -14.76
C LEU A 150 7.65 -15.00 -14.88
N GLU A 151 6.67 -15.90 -14.79
CA GLU A 151 5.25 -15.52 -14.82
C GLU A 151 4.87 -14.61 -13.65
N THR A 152 5.39 -14.87 -12.45
CA THR A 152 5.18 -14.00 -11.30
C THR A 152 5.83 -12.63 -11.53
N LYS A 153 7.04 -12.58 -12.12
CA LYS A 153 7.74 -11.33 -12.47
C LYS A 153 6.95 -10.50 -13.49
N LYS A 154 6.30 -11.14 -14.46
CA LYS A 154 5.39 -10.46 -15.41
C LYS A 154 4.21 -9.78 -14.68
N HIS A 155 3.61 -10.46 -13.69
CA HIS A 155 2.57 -9.84 -12.87
C HIS A 155 3.09 -8.67 -12.03
N ILE A 156 4.28 -8.81 -11.43
CA ILE A 156 4.93 -7.75 -10.65
C ILE A 156 5.15 -6.51 -11.53
N LEU A 157 5.71 -6.71 -12.74
CA LEU A 157 5.94 -5.62 -13.70
C LEU A 157 4.62 -4.98 -14.14
N SER A 158 3.62 -5.78 -14.49
CA SER A 158 2.31 -5.25 -14.86
C SER A 158 1.69 -4.41 -13.74
N ASN A 159 1.78 -4.86 -12.49
CA ASN A 159 1.23 -4.13 -11.34
C ASN A 159 1.89 -2.75 -11.17
N VAL A 160 3.22 -2.68 -11.25
CA VAL A 160 3.93 -1.40 -11.08
C VAL A 160 3.68 -0.45 -12.25
N LEU A 161 3.58 -0.96 -13.48
CA LEU A 161 3.24 -0.14 -14.64
C LEU A 161 1.80 0.37 -14.56
N ASP A 162 0.84 -0.45 -14.13
CA ASP A 162 -0.54 -0.03 -13.88
C ASP A 162 -0.61 1.04 -12.78
N TYR A 163 0.22 0.90 -11.73
CA TYR A 163 0.34 1.91 -10.67
C TYR A 163 0.88 3.24 -11.21
N ILE A 164 1.99 3.21 -11.95
CA ILE A 164 2.62 4.41 -12.51
C ILE A 164 1.65 5.16 -13.43
N LYS A 165 0.92 4.44 -14.31
CA LYS A 165 -0.08 5.04 -15.20
C LYS A 165 -1.19 5.79 -14.45
N LYS A 166 -1.47 5.41 -13.20
CA LYS A 166 -2.50 6.07 -12.38
C LYS A 166 -1.98 7.34 -11.68
N ILE A 167 -0.69 7.42 -11.40
CA ILE A 167 -0.09 8.51 -10.64
C ILE A 167 0.70 9.50 -11.50
N SER A 168 0.96 9.18 -12.77
CA SER A 168 1.75 10.02 -13.66
C SER A 168 1.41 9.80 -15.12
N SER A 169 1.81 10.77 -15.97
CA SER A 169 1.67 10.70 -17.42
C SER A 169 2.97 10.30 -18.15
N PHE A 170 4.06 10.04 -17.43
CA PHE A 170 5.32 9.66 -18.05
C PHE A 170 5.43 8.14 -18.28
N ASN A 171 6.19 7.76 -19.31
CA ASN A 171 6.57 6.37 -19.53
C ASN A 171 7.84 6.07 -18.74
N PRO A 172 7.83 5.11 -17.80
CA PRO A 172 9.01 4.79 -17.01
C PRO A 172 10.05 4.01 -17.81
N TYR A 173 11.32 4.23 -17.50
CA TYR A 173 12.38 3.30 -17.87
C TYR A 173 12.43 2.19 -16.81
N VAL A 174 12.47 0.95 -17.26
CA VAL A 174 12.50 -0.21 -16.38
C VAL A 174 13.84 -0.92 -16.50
N ALA A 175 14.51 -1.14 -15.38
CA ALA A 175 15.70 -1.97 -15.29
C ALA A 175 15.36 -3.25 -14.52
N VAL A 176 15.65 -4.40 -15.13
CA VAL A 176 15.51 -5.71 -14.46
C VAL A 176 16.89 -6.10 -13.94
N LEU A 177 17.03 -6.11 -12.61
CA LEU A 177 18.34 -6.31 -11.98
C LEU A 177 18.74 -7.79 -11.95
N SER A 178 19.97 -8.04 -12.34
CA SER A 178 20.70 -9.30 -12.14
C SER A 178 22.14 -8.98 -11.75
N ALA A 179 22.93 -9.98 -11.37
CA ALA A 179 24.33 -9.78 -11.04
C ALA A 179 25.23 -9.60 -12.28
N THR A 180 24.68 -9.75 -13.49
CA THR A 180 25.38 -9.53 -14.77
C THR A 180 24.41 -9.04 -15.82
N GLU A 181 24.93 -8.31 -16.80
CA GLU A 181 24.20 -7.86 -17.99
C GLU A 181 24.13 -8.97 -19.07
N GLU A 182 24.95 -10.00 -18.96
CA GLU A 182 25.01 -11.09 -19.93
C GLU A 182 24.01 -12.20 -19.60
N LYS A 183 23.45 -12.82 -20.65
CA LYS A 183 22.56 -13.99 -20.52
C LYS A 183 23.40 -15.26 -20.24
N LEU A 184 23.57 -15.60 -18.97
CA LEU A 184 24.38 -16.73 -18.52
C LEU A 184 23.52 -17.92 -18.08
N LYS A 185 23.81 -19.12 -18.63
CA LYS A 185 23.07 -20.36 -18.28
C LYS A 185 23.15 -20.71 -16.79
N GLN A 186 24.28 -20.44 -16.15
CA GLN A 186 24.48 -20.69 -14.71
C GLN A 186 23.82 -19.64 -13.81
N MET A 187 23.22 -18.59 -14.39
CA MET A 187 22.54 -17.52 -13.66
C MET A 187 21.10 -17.36 -14.16
N PRO A 188 20.15 -18.12 -13.62
CA PRO A 188 18.75 -18.09 -14.06
C PRO A 188 18.14 -16.69 -14.05
N SER A 189 18.51 -15.83 -13.09
CA SER A 189 18.02 -14.44 -13.00
C SER A 189 18.37 -13.60 -14.22
N SER A 190 19.53 -13.83 -14.85
CA SER A 190 19.93 -13.12 -16.07
C SER A 190 19.12 -13.58 -17.29
N ILE A 191 18.80 -14.87 -17.37
CA ILE A 191 17.94 -15.42 -18.43
C ILE A 191 16.53 -14.83 -18.30
N GLU A 192 15.96 -14.90 -17.10
CA GLU A 192 14.62 -14.37 -16.83
C GLU A 192 14.51 -12.84 -17.03
N ALA A 193 15.61 -12.10 -16.79
CA ALA A 193 15.67 -10.68 -17.06
C ALA A 193 15.54 -10.41 -18.58
N HIS A 194 16.28 -11.13 -19.41
CA HIS A 194 16.16 -11.04 -20.87
C HIS A 194 14.78 -11.43 -21.35
N ASP A 195 14.24 -12.57 -20.87
CA ASP A 195 12.93 -13.06 -21.26
C ASP A 195 11.81 -12.06 -20.86
N LEU A 196 12.00 -11.33 -19.75
CA LEU A 196 11.07 -10.29 -19.31
C LEU A 196 11.15 -9.03 -20.20
N VAL A 197 12.33 -8.66 -20.67
CA VAL A 197 12.51 -7.56 -21.65
C VAL A 197 11.89 -7.91 -22.99
N GLU A 198 12.06 -9.14 -23.47
CA GLU A 198 11.43 -9.59 -24.72
C GLU A 198 9.90 -9.66 -24.63
N TRP A 199 9.36 -9.90 -23.43
CA TRP A 199 7.91 -9.97 -23.21
C TRP A 199 7.26 -8.58 -23.11
N ALA A 200 7.96 -7.54 -22.58
CA ALA A 200 7.41 -6.21 -22.29
C ALA A 200 7.22 -5.35 -23.53
#